data_e062d882db9bdb88ee6f8d9fe4553463
#
_entry.id   e062d882db9bdb88ee6f8d9fe4553463
#
_cell.length_a   1.000
_cell.length_b   1.000
_cell.length_c   1.000
_cell.angle_alpha   90.00
_cell.angle_beta   90.00
_cell.angle_gamma   90.00
#
_symmetry.space_group_name_H-M   'P 1'
#
loop_
_entity.id
_entity.type
_entity.pdbx_description
1 polymer ?
#
loop_
_entity_poly.entity_id
_entity_poly.type
_entity_poly.pdbx_seq_one_letter_code
_entity_poly.pdbx_strand_id
1 'polypeptide(L)'
;MAKTLNYNKAYFKKRDHLDLHIAQSLKLIVQENNLKRILDVGCGSGKLVRFFQKEGFNAYGCDNQKEAILLASKINKKGTITKASAANLPYKNNSFDLISAISTIEHLTQKETEKFLDEAYRILKIKGIIFLITPNFNSPLRYLTGSRWFGYSDPTHITFFTPRTLFDLLKRHKFINIKSRLKSAYNIPTNLHLPKQVHSVPMPLKNMLNYLMISSPLANYRDSFWILAQKKS
;
A
#
# COMPACT_ATOMS: atom_id res chain seq x y z
N MET A 1 -23.60 -11.86 -11.97
CA MET A 1 -22.50 -11.94 -12.96
C MET A 1 -21.38 -11.01 -12.51
N ALA A 2 -20.23 -11.53 -12.12
CA ALA A 2 -19.07 -10.71 -11.79
C ALA A 2 -18.65 -9.96 -13.08
N LYS A 3 -18.68 -8.62 -13.05
CA LYS A 3 -18.09 -7.82 -14.13
C LYS A 3 -16.63 -8.22 -14.24
N THR A 4 -16.23 -8.78 -15.37
CA THR A 4 -14.81 -9.01 -15.70
C THR A 4 -14.15 -7.64 -15.74
N LEU A 5 -13.48 -7.30 -14.67
CA LEU A 5 -12.85 -6.00 -14.48
C LEU A 5 -11.61 -5.93 -15.37
N ASN A 6 -11.66 -5.05 -16.35
CA ASN A 6 -10.65 -4.95 -17.38
C ASN A 6 -9.50 -4.06 -16.90
N TYR A 7 -8.48 -4.67 -16.26
CA TYR A 7 -7.19 -4.03 -15.95
C TYR A 7 -6.40 -3.76 -17.23
N ASN A 8 -6.96 -2.91 -18.09
CA ASN A 8 -6.38 -2.57 -19.37
C ASN A 8 -5.36 -1.42 -19.26
N LYS A 9 -4.73 -1.09 -20.37
CA LYS A 9 -3.73 -0.01 -20.46
C LYS A 9 -4.27 1.35 -19.97
N ALA A 10 -5.57 1.63 -20.21
CA ALA A 10 -6.20 2.88 -19.75
C ALA A 10 -6.34 2.94 -18.23
N TYR A 11 -6.64 1.81 -17.59
CA TYR A 11 -6.68 1.69 -16.12
C TYR A 11 -5.33 2.08 -15.51
N PHE A 12 -4.24 1.47 -15.98
CA PHE A 12 -2.90 1.76 -15.46
C PHE A 12 -2.45 3.18 -15.80
N LYS A 13 -2.75 3.70 -17.02
CA LYS A 13 -2.41 5.07 -17.41
C LYS A 13 -3.06 6.12 -16.49
N LYS A 14 -4.32 5.92 -16.08
CA LYS A 14 -5.01 6.81 -15.15
C LYS A 14 -4.37 6.81 -13.75
N ARG A 15 -3.78 5.71 -13.34
CA ARG A 15 -3.14 5.49 -12.03
C ARG A 15 -1.61 5.52 -12.09
N ASP A 16 -1.05 5.89 -13.25
CA ASP A 16 0.39 5.92 -13.50
C ASP A 16 1.03 7.17 -12.87
N HIS A 17 0.94 7.28 -11.55
CA HIS A 17 1.65 8.29 -10.77
C HIS A 17 2.31 7.65 -9.55
N LEU A 18 3.48 8.17 -9.18
CA LEU A 18 4.13 7.83 -7.93
C LEU A 18 3.75 8.91 -6.90
N ASP A 19 3.16 8.49 -5.81
CA ASP A 19 3.05 9.37 -4.64
C ASP A 19 4.43 9.51 -3.99
N LEU A 20 5.08 10.65 -4.26
CA LEU A 20 6.43 10.93 -3.77
C LEU A 20 6.49 11.01 -2.24
N HIS A 21 5.42 11.43 -1.58
CA HIS A 21 5.40 11.49 -0.11
C HIS A 21 5.39 10.09 0.49
N ILE A 22 4.61 9.18 -0.09
CA ILE A 22 4.61 7.76 0.33
C ILE A 22 5.99 7.15 0.06
N ALA A 23 6.56 7.37 -1.12
CA ALA A 23 7.87 6.83 -1.50
C ALA A 23 8.98 7.33 -0.58
N GLN A 24 9.01 8.63 -0.26
CA GLN A 24 9.99 9.24 0.64
C GLN A 24 9.82 8.75 2.08
N SER A 25 8.59 8.67 2.58
CA SER A 25 8.32 8.15 3.93
C SER A 25 8.74 6.69 4.05
N LEU A 26 8.45 5.88 3.02
CA LEU A 26 8.88 4.49 3.00
C LEU A 26 10.41 4.37 2.91
N LYS A 27 11.09 5.28 2.19
CA LYS A 27 12.55 5.38 2.15
C LYS A 27 13.14 5.65 3.55
N LEU A 28 12.54 6.54 4.33
CA LEU A 28 12.97 6.79 5.72
C LEU A 28 12.84 5.52 6.56
N ILE A 29 11.71 4.79 6.47
CA ILE A 29 11.53 3.50 7.16
C ILE A 29 12.64 2.52 6.78
N VAL A 30 12.96 2.43 5.49
CA VAL A 30 14.01 1.55 4.98
C VAL A 30 15.38 1.91 5.53
N GLN A 31 15.71 3.20 5.55
CA GLN A 31 17.00 3.69 6.04
C GLN A 31 17.18 3.51 7.56
N GLU A 32 16.18 3.91 8.35
CA GLU A 32 16.23 3.81 9.82
C GLU A 32 16.30 2.36 10.32
N ASN A 33 15.75 1.41 9.57
CA ASN A 33 15.79 0.00 9.93
C ASN A 33 16.89 -0.79 9.18
N ASN A 34 17.78 -0.12 8.43
CA ASN A 34 18.85 -0.74 7.64
C ASN A 34 18.35 -1.83 6.67
N LEU A 35 17.15 -1.64 6.11
CA LEU A 35 16.56 -2.59 5.18
C LEU A 35 17.19 -2.42 3.79
N LYS A 36 17.41 -3.51 3.05
CA LYS A 36 18.12 -3.46 1.75
C LYS A 36 17.34 -4.07 0.62
N ARG A 37 16.59 -5.14 0.87
CA ARG A 37 15.88 -5.89 -0.17
C ARG A 37 14.38 -5.70 -0.01
N ILE A 38 13.78 -5.07 -1.00
CA ILE A 38 12.40 -4.57 -0.96
C ILE A 38 11.58 -5.29 -2.03
N LEU A 39 10.37 -5.72 -1.70
CA LEU A 39 9.38 -6.22 -2.65
C LEU A 39 8.13 -5.35 -2.59
N ASP A 40 7.70 -4.86 -3.76
CA ASP A 40 6.41 -4.19 -3.93
C ASP A 40 5.41 -5.18 -4.56
N VAL A 41 4.39 -5.56 -3.81
CA VAL A 41 3.33 -6.50 -4.23
C VAL A 41 2.15 -5.72 -4.76
N GLY A 42 1.69 -6.04 -5.99
CA GLY A 42 0.76 -5.20 -6.73
C GLY A 42 1.45 -3.94 -7.26
N CYS A 43 2.66 -4.09 -7.79
CA CYS A 43 3.54 -2.97 -8.14
C CYS A 43 3.04 -2.10 -9.31
N GLY A 44 1.96 -2.48 -9.99
CA GLY A 44 1.39 -1.74 -11.11
C GLY A 44 2.44 -1.42 -12.18
N SER A 45 2.61 -0.14 -12.51
CA SER A 45 3.62 0.33 -13.48
C SER A 45 5.07 0.27 -12.98
N GLY A 46 5.32 -0.15 -11.74
CA GLY A 46 6.64 -0.34 -11.17
C GLY A 46 7.39 0.94 -10.77
N LYS A 47 6.69 2.07 -10.62
CA LYS A 47 7.32 3.36 -10.29
C LYS A 47 7.93 3.40 -8.90
N LEU A 48 7.32 2.74 -7.91
CA LEU A 48 7.89 2.63 -6.57
C LEU A 48 9.16 1.78 -6.60
N VAL A 49 9.14 0.66 -7.31
CA VAL A 49 10.34 -0.18 -7.53
C VAL A 49 11.44 0.65 -8.17
N ARG A 50 11.12 1.40 -9.24
CA ARG A 50 12.09 2.28 -9.92
C ARG A 50 12.65 3.36 -9.00
N PHE A 51 11.83 3.96 -8.16
CA PHE A 51 12.26 4.93 -7.16
C PHE A 51 13.33 4.32 -6.25
N PHE A 52 13.06 3.17 -5.63
CA PHE A 52 14.01 2.50 -4.75
C PHE A 52 15.29 2.04 -5.47
N GLN A 53 15.18 1.58 -6.72
CA GLN A 53 16.36 1.23 -7.52
C GLN A 53 17.27 2.42 -7.80
N LYS A 54 16.69 3.62 -8.05
CA LYS A 54 17.45 4.87 -8.22
C LYS A 54 18.13 5.31 -6.92
N GLU A 55 17.51 5.02 -5.80
CA GLU A 55 18.05 5.28 -4.46
C GLU A 55 19.08 4.22 -4.00
N GLY A 56 19.45 3.29 -4.87
CA GLY A 56 20.48 2.28 -4.60
C GLY A 56 20.01 1.02 -3.87
N PHE A 57 18.71 0.84 -3.65
CA PHE A 57 18.18 -0.34 -2.99
C PHE A 57 17.94 -1.52 -3.97
N ASN A 58 17.97 -2.74 -3.44
CA ASN A 58 17.62 -3.95 -4.17
C ASN A 58 16.10 -4.11 -4.18
N ALA A 59 15.43 -3.39 -5.09
CA ALA A 59 13.98 -3.36 -5.17
C ALA A 59 13.45 -4.26 -6.30
N TYR A 60 12.41 -5.00 -5.97
CA TYR A 60 11.68 -5.94 -6.81
C TYR A 60 10.19 -5.60 -6.80
N GLY A 61 9.48 -6.01 -7.84
CA GLY A 61 8.04 -5.86 -7.91
C GLY A 61 7.35 -7.09 -8.46
N CYS A 62 6.13 -7.32 -8.02
CA CYS A 62 5.27 -8.31 -8.65
C CYS A 62 3.84 -7.78 -8.81
N ASP A 63 3.18 -8.26 -9.86
CA ASP A 63 1.77 -7.99 -10.15
C ASP A 63 1.17 -9.20 -10.88
N ASN A 64 -0.13 -9.41 -10.76
CA ASN A 64 -0.80 -10.49 -11.48
C ASN A 64 -1.27 -10.07 -12.88
N GLN A 65 -1.30 -8.77 -13.20
CA GLN A 65 -1.80 -8.21 -14.44
C GLN A 65 -0.68 -8.11 -15.48
N LYS A 66 -0.91 -8.69 -16.67
CA LYS A 66 0.04 -8.67 -17.78
C LYS A 66 0.44 -7.24 -18.17
N GLU A 67 -0.53 -6.33 -18.23
CA GLU A 67 -0.28 -4.93 -18.60
C GLU A 67 0.62 -4.21 -17.59
N ALA A 68 0.40 -4.44 -16.29
CA ALA A 68 1.27 -3.92 -15.23
C ALA A 68 2.72 -4.39 -15.42
N ILE A 69 2.92 -5.68 -15.63
CA ILE A 69 4.25 -6.28 -15.85
C ILE A 69 4.93 -5.70 -17.08
N LEU A 70 4.20 -5.53 -18.18
CA LEU A 70 4.74 -4.92 -19.40
C LEU A 70 5.21 -3.47 -19.17
N LEU A 71 4.45 -2.67 -18.43
CA LEU A 71 4.80 -1.30 -18.08
C LEU A 71 6.00 -1.26 -17.12
N ALA A 72 5.93 -2.04 -16.04
CA ALA A 72 6.98 -2.08 -15.03
C ALA A 72 8.32 -2.56 -15.57
N SER A 73 8.33 -3.57 -16.45
CA SER A 73 9.56 -4.12 -17.02
C SER A 73 10.29 -3.13 -17.93
N LYS A 74 9.58 -2.14 -18.51
CA LYS A 74 10.21 -1.12 -19.37
C LYS A 74 11.09 -0.14 -18.60
N ILE A 75 10.77 0.12 -17.34
CA ILE A 75 11.43 1.16 -16.55
C ILE A 75 12.32 0.63 -15.43
N ASN A 76 12.23 -0.66 -15.11
CA ASN A 76 12.97 -1.28 -14.01
C ASN A 76 14.12 -2.16 -14.53
N LYS A 77 15.07 -2.51 -13.66
CA LYS A 77 16.19 -3.40 -13.97
C LYS A 77 15.65 -4.76 -14.43
N LYS A 78 16.29 -5.34 -15.45
CA LYS A 78 15.93 -6.67 -15.96
C LYS A 78 15.92 -7.71 -14.83
N GLY A 79 14.89 -8.56 -14.81
CA GLY A 79 14.75 -9.65 -13.83
C GLY A 79 14.26 -9.22 -12.43
N THR A 80 13.86 -7.93 -12.26
CA THR A 80 13.34 -7.46 -10.97
C THR A 80 11.81 -7.39 -10.92
N ILE A 81 11.14 -7.56 -12.04
CA ILE A 81 9.67 -7.56 -12.15
C ILE A 81 9.18 -8.97 -12.48
N THR A 82 8.23 -9.47 -11.71
CA THR A 82 7.72 -10.85 -11.81
C THR A 82 6.20 -10.84 -11.92
N LYS A 83 5.64 -11.61 -12.86
CA LYS A 83 4.20 -11.86 -12.88
C LYS A 83 3.87 -12.90 -11.80
N ALA A 84 3.11 -12.50 -10.78
CA ALA A 84 2.71 -13.38 -9.68
C ALA A 84 1.40 -12.90 -9.03
N SER A 85 0.64 -13.84 -8.47
CA SER A 85 -0.44 -13.54 -7.54
C SER A 85 0.12 -13.20 -6.16
N ALA A 86 -0.47 -12.21 -5.48
CA ALA A 86 -0.15 -11.93 -4.09
C ALA A 86 -0.35 -13.15 -3.18
N ALA A 87 -1.33 -14.01 -3.51
CA ALA A 87 -1.63 -15.24 -2.76
C ALA A 87 -0.68 -16.43 -3.06
N ASN A 88 0.32 -16.24 -3.95
CA ASN A 88 1.32 -17.25 -4.28
C ASN A 88 2.56 -16.55 -4.84
N LEU A 89 3.49 -16.19 -3.97
CA LEU A 89 4.67 -15.41 -4.29
C LEU A 89 5.87 -16.34 -4.62
N PRO A 90 6.48 -16.23 -5.82
CA PRO A 90 7.53 -17.16 -6.28
C PRO A 90 8.91 -16.81 -5.69
N TYR A 91 8.96 -16.53 -4.39
CA TYR A 91 10.20 -16.17 -3.72
C TYR A 91 10.50 -17.15 -2.59
N LYS A 92 11.77 -17.32 -2.29
CA LYS A 92 12.24 -18.17 -1.19
C LYS A 92 11.87 -17.59 0.17
N ASN A 93 11.77 -18.43 1.18
CA ASN A 93 11.59 -17.98 2.57
C ASN A 93 12.69 -16.99 2.98
N ASN A 94 12.36 -16.05 3.83
CA ASN A 94 13.32 -15.09 4.40
C ASN A 94 14.15 -14.32 3.33
N SER A 95 13.49 -13.90 2.24
CA SER A 95 14.16 -13.27 1.10
C SER A 95 14.18 -11.74 1.17
N PHE A 96 13.19 -11.11 1.82
CA PHE A 96 13.01 -9.66 1.79
C PHE A 96 13.07 -9.05 3.17
N ASP A 97 13.62 -7.84 3.23
CA ASP A 97 13.65 -7.04 4.46
C ASP A 97 12.35 -6.22 4.61
N LEU A 98 11.77 -5.77 3.47
CA LEU A 98 10.51 -5.05 3.42
C LEU A 98 9.62 -5.61 2.31
N ILE A 99 8.34 -5.74 2.62
CA ILE A 99 7.26 -5.93 1.63
C ILE A 99 6.32 -4.74 1.72
N SER A 100 6.09 -4.06 0.60
CA SER A 100 5.00 -3.07 0.45
C SER A 100 3.84 -3.65 -0.35
N ALA A 101 2.62 -3.28 0.01
CA ALA A 101 1.42 -3.48 -0.80
C ALA A 101 0.53 -2.23 -0.65
N ILE A 102 0.58 -1.38 -1.67
CA ILE A 102 -0.06 -0.07 -1.66
C ILE A 102 -1.24 -0.10 -2.62
N SER A 103 -2.43 0.12 -2.09
CA SER A 103 -3.69 -0.01 -2.87
C SER A 103 -3.76 -1.35 -3.60
N THR A 104 -3.56 -2.43 -2.84
CA THR A 104 -3.49 -3.80 -3.38
C THR A 104 -4.43 -4.76 -2.67
N ILE A 105 -4.45 -4.74 -1.34
CA ILE A 105 -5.20 -5.73 -0.55
C ILE A 105 -6.72 -5.59 -0.69
N GLU A 106 -7.21 -4.39 -1.01
CA GLU A 106 -8.62 -4.13 -1.30
C GLU A 106 -9.14 -4.80 -2.57
N HIS A 107 -8.23 -5.21 -3.46
CA HIS A 107 -8.54 -5.95 -4.69
C HIS A 107 -8.52 -7.47 -4.50
N LEU A 108 -8.12 -7.95 -3.34
CA LEU A 108 -8.06 -9.37 -3.00
C LEU A 108 -9.36 -9.79 -2.31
N THR A 109 -9.82 -11.01 -2.58
CA THR A 109 -10.85 -11.64 -1.75
C THR A 109 -10.31 -11.87 -0.34
N GLN A 110 -11.20 -12.07 0.64
CA GLN A 110 -10.78 -12.38 2.00
C GLN A 110 -9.80 -13.57 2.05
N LYS A 111 -10.10 -14.64 1.31
CA LYS A 111 -9.24 -15.84 1.23
C LYS A 111 -7.87 -15.54 0.60
N GLU A 112 -7.82 -14.69 -0.41
CA GLU A 112 -6.55 -14.27 -1.03
C GLU A 112 -5.77 -13.36 -0.11
N THR A 113 -6.43 -12.50 0.66
CA THR A 113 -5.77 -11.64 1.66
C THR A 113 -5.11 -12.48 2.77
N GLU A 114 -5.81 -13.49 3.29
CA GLU A 114 -5.23 -14.44 4.26
C GLU A 114 -3.97 -15.12 3.68
N LYS A 115 -4.07 -15.66 2.47
CA LYS A 115 -2.92 -16.27 1.78
C LYS A 115 -1.78 -15.29 1.51
N PHE A 116 -2.11 -14.05 1.13
CA PHE A 116 -1.11 -13.01 0.94
C PHE A 116 -0.32 -12.74 2.23
N LEU A 117 -0.99 -12.67 3.37
CA LEU A 117 -0.32 -12.44 4.65
C LEU A 117 0.55 -13.64 5.07
N ASP A 118 0.12 -14.87 4.80
CA ASP A 118 0.94 -16.06 5.00
C ASP A 118 2.20 -16.04 4.11
N GLU A 119 2.05 -15.71 2.82
CA GLU A 119 3.15 -15.60 1.89
C GLU A 119 4.10 -14.44 2.27
N ALA A 120 3.56 -13.28 2.63
CA ALA A 120 4.35 -12.16 3.10
C ALA A 120 5.15 -12.52 4.36
N TYR A 121 4.50 -13.20 5.32
CA TYR A 121 5.19 -13.68 6.51
C TYR A 121 6.30 -14.70 6.18
N ARG A 122 6.04 -15.61 5.25
CA ARG A 122 6.99 -16.63 4.81
C ARG A 122 8.24 -16.03 4.18
N ILE A 123 8.06 -15.08 3.25
CA ILE A 123 9.18 -14.53 2.47
C ILE A 123 9.89 -13.36 3.15
N LEU A 124 9.30 -12.72 4.16
CA LEU A 124 9.98 -11.74 5.00
C LEU A 124 11.07 -12.42 5.83
N LYS A 125 12.21 -11.76 5.96
CA LYS A 125 13.25 -12.13 6.94
C LYS A 125 12.74 -11.92 8.36
N ILE A 126 13.38 -12.55 9.32
CA ILE A 126 13.18 -12.27 10.75
C ILE A 126 13.35 -10.76 10.98
N LYS A 127 12.46 -10.16 11.74
CA LYS A 127 12.36 -8.70 11.95
C LYS A 127 12.08 -7.87 10.67
N GLY A 128 11.83 -8.52 9.53
CA GLY A 128 11.41 -7.86 8.30
C GLY A 128 10.04 -7.19 8.46
N ILE A 129 9.78 -6.18 7.66
CA ILE A 129 8.64 -5.29 7.80
C ILE A 129 7.65 -5.49 6.66
N ILE A 130 6.37 -5.56 6.97
CA ILE A 130 5.28 -5.38 6.00
C ILE A 130 4.69 -3.98 6.13
N PHE A 131 4.47 -3.33 5.00
CA PHE A 131 3.87 -2.00 4.92
C PHE A 131 2.68 -2.02 3.96
N LEU A 132 1.51 -1.67 4.46
CA LEU A 132 0.25 -1.73 3.71
C LEU A 132 -0.43 -0.36 3.71
N ILE A 133 -1.00 0.02 2.57
CA ILE A 133 -1.93 1.17 2.46
C ILE A 133 -3.20 0.70 1.77
N THR A 134 -4.35 1.07 2.33
CA THR A 134 -5.67 0.71 1.78
C THR A 134 -6.71 1.76 2.16
N PRO A 135 -7.85 1.88 1.42
CA PRO A 135 -8.99 2.71 1.81
C PRO A 135 -9.50 2.36 3.21
N ASN A 136 -9.88 3.39 3.95
CA ASN A 136 -10.38 3.26 5.32
C ASN A 136 -11.91 3.15 5.35
N PHE A 137 -12.42 1.95 5.52
CA PHE A 137 -13.86 1.73 5.61
C PHE A 137 -14.54 2.43 6.80
N ASN A 138 -13.74 2.86 7.79
CA ASN A 138 -14.22 3.63 8.96
C ASN A 138 -14.15 5.15 8.75
N SER A 139 -13.88 5.62 7.52
CA SER A 139 -13.85 7.06 7.23
C SER A 139 -15.25 7.68 7.34
N PRO A 140 -15.42 8.79 8.10
CA PRO A 140 -16.66 9.54 8.13
C PRO A 140 -17.09 10.06 6.74
N LEU A 141 -16.15 10.34 5.86
CA LEU A 141 -16.44 10.78 4.49
C LEU A 141 -17.20 9.72 3.70
N ARG A 142 -17.06 8.45 4.03
CA ARG A 142 -17.90 7.39 3.45
C ARG A 142 -19.38 7.60 3.73
N TYR A 143 -19.74 8.03 4.94
CA TYR A 143 -21.13 8.31 5.30
C TYR A 143 -21.63 9.60 4.66
N LEU A 144 -20.78 10.63 4.58
CA LEU A 144 -21.14 11.93 3.98
C LEU A 144 -21.28 11.87 2.46
N THR A 145 -20.46 11.06 1.78
CA THR A 145 -20.44 10.98 0.31
C THR A 145 -21.20 9.78 -0.25
N GLY A 146 -21.59 8.83 0.60
CA GLY A 146 -22.33 7.62 0.22
C GLY A 146 -21.64 6.84 -0.90
N SER A 147 -22.39 6.53 -1.96
CA SER A 147 -21.86 5.79 -3.13
C SER A 147 -20.75 6.52 -3.89
N ARG A 148 -20.56 7.82 -3.64
CA ARG A 148 -19.46 8.63 -4.23
C ARG A 148 -18.18 8.60 -3.40
N TRP A 149 -18.14 7.85 -2.31
CA TRP A 149 -16.91 7.68 -1.54
C TRP A 149 -15.82 7.06 -2.43
N PHE A 150 -14.59 7.59 -2.32
CA PHE A 150 -13.50 7.19 -3.22
C PHE A 150 -13.19 5.69 -3.16
N GLY A 151 -13.37 5.04 -1.99
CA GLY A 151 -13.19 3.60 -1.86
C GLY A 151 -14.16 2.78 -2.70
N TYR A 152 -15.33 3.34 -3.08
CA TYR A 152 -16.28 2.72 -4.01
C TYR A 152 -16.09 3.17 -5.46
N SER A 153 -15.26 4.19 -5.70
CA SER A 153 -15.04 4.74 -7.05
C SER A 153 -14.29 3.77 -7.97
N ASP A 154 -13.57 2.82 -7.40
CA ASP A 154 -12.94 1.73 -8.13
C ASP A 154 -13.78 0.45 -7.99
N PRO A 155 -14.43 -0.01 -9.06
CA PRO A 155 -15.28 -1.20 -9.01
C PRO A 155 -14.49 -2.50 -8.77
N THR A 156 -13.15 -2.44 -8.74
CA THR A 156 -12.27 -3.56 -8.43
C THR A 156 -12.01 -3.72 -6.93
N HIS A 157 -12.43 -2.76 -6.10
CA HIS A 157 -12.38 -2.90 -4.66
C HIS A 157 -13.46 -3.86 -4.18
N ILE A 158 -13.08 -5.01 -3.69
CA ILE A 158 -13.99 -6.08 -3.26
C ILE A 158 -13.90 -6.39 -1.76
N THR A 159 -12.81 -5.96 -1.11
CA THR A 159 -12.62 -6.13 0.33
C THR A 159 -12.31 -4.78 0.96
N PHE A 160 -12.97 -4.49 2.08
CA PHE A 160 -12.84 -3.20 2.77
C PHE A 160 -12.31 -3.41 4.18
N PHE A 161 -11.28 -2.64 4.52
CA PHE A 161 -10.60 -2.73 5.82
C PHE A 161 -10.83 -1.49 6.66
N THR A 162 -10.88 -1.69 7.97
CA THR A 162 -10.68 -0.64 8.97
C THR A 162 -9.30 -0.82 9.60
N PRO A 163 -8.72 0.21 10.25
CA PRO A 163 -7.47 0.04 10.99
C PRO A 163 -7.54 -1.11 12.00
N ARG A 164 -8.69 -1.31 12.65
CA ARG A 164 -8.90 -2.38 13.63
C ARG A 164 -8.92 -3.76 12.98
N THR A 165 -9.71 -3.94 11.92
CA THR A 165 -9.84 -5.25 11.28
C THR A 165 -8.52 -5.72 10.67
N LEU A 166 -7.75 -4.78 10.06
CA LEU A 166 -6.43 -5.12 9.50
C LEU A 166 -5.39 -5.36 10.60
N PHE A 167 -5.46 -4.64 11.73
CA PHE A 167 -4.63 -4.91 12.89
C PHE A 167 -4.85 -6.33 13.42
N ASP A 168 -6.12 -6.71 13.64
CA ASP A 168 -6.47 -8.03 14.18
C ASP A 168 -6.08 -9.15 13.19
N LEU A 169 -6.21 -8.89 11.88
CA LEU A 169 -5.79 -9.81 10.83
C LEU A 169 -4.27 -10.04 10.85
N LEU A 170 -3.47 -8.98 10.89
CA LEU A 170 -2.00 -9.08 10.99
C LEU A 170 -1.56 -9.83 12.25
N LYS A 171 -2.23 -9.58 13.38
CA LYS A 171 -1.95 -10.28 14.63
C LYS A 171 -2.22 -11.78 14.52
N ARG A 172 -3.31 -12.20 13.85
CA ARG A 172 -3.60 -13.63 13.58
C ARG A 172 -2.52 -14.27 12.72
N HIS A 173 -1.94 -13.53 11.77
CA HIS A 173 -0.81 -13.96 10.94
C HIS A 173 0.56 -13.76 11.61
N LYS A 174 0.60 -13.68 12.95
CA LYS A 174 1.80 -13.66 13.80
C LYS A 174 2.70 -12.42 13.64
N PHE A 175 2.23 -11.38 12.98
CA PHE A 175 2.94 -10.10 12.95
C PHE A 175 2.88 -9.42 14.32
N ILE A 176 3.95 -8.72 14.65
CA ILE A 176 4.14 -7.99 15.91
C ILE A 176 4.49 -6.52 15.62
N ASN A 177 4.60 -5.69 16.65
CA ASN A 177 4.96 -4.27 16.54
C ASN A 177 4.09 -3.51 15.53
N ILE A 178 2.79 -3.87 15.51
CA ILE A 178 1.83 -3.34 14.54
C ILE A 178 1.52 -1.87 14.88
N LYS A 179 1.78 -0.97 13.90
CA LYS A 179 1.59 0.47 14.05
C LYS A 179 0.74 1.00 12.90
N SER A 180 -0.38 1.63 13.19
CA SER A 180 -1.24 2.33 12.22
C SER A 180 -1.16 3.85 12.36
N ARG A 181 -0.40 4.34 13.35
CA ARG A 181 -0.13 5.75 13.59
C ARG A 181 1.37 5.91 13.82
N LEU A 182 2.00 6.76 13.05
CA LEU A 182 3.38 7.11 13.30
C LEU A 182 3.42 8.53 13.88
N LYS A 183 3.95 8.66 15.08
CA LYS A 183 4.34 9.96 15.61
C LYS A 183 5.60 10.41 14.87
N SER A 184 5.52 11.59 14.31
CA SER A 184 6.59 12.50 13.88
C SER A 184 7.38 12.20 12.60
N ALA A 185 8.18 11.17 12.48
CA ALA A 185 9.14 11.09 11.37
C ALA A 185 8.53 10.60 10.05
N TYR A 186 7.47 9.82 10.13
CA TYR A 186 6.84 9.18 8.96
C TYR A 186 5.48 9.81 8.64
N ASN A 187 5.47 11.11 8.42
CA ASN A 187 4.26 11.80 7.96
C ASN A 187 3.91 11.34 6.55
N ILE A 188 3.27 10.18 6.44
CA ILE A 188 2.71 9.72 5.18
C ILE A 188 1.39 10.47 4.98
N PRO A 189 1.33 11.47 4.11
CA PRO A 189 0.10 12.14 3.78
C PRO A 189 -0.72 11.17 2.94
N THR A 190 -1.59 10.44 3.57
CA THR A 190 -2.69 9.82 2.85
C THR A 190 -3.67 10.94 2.54
N ASN A 191 -3.96 11.18 1.26
CA ASN A 191 -4.78 12.29 0.84
C ASN A 191 -6.13 12.27 1.54
N LEU A 192 -6.49 13.41 2.15
CA LEU A 192 -7.87 13.68 2.46
C LEU A 192 -8.55 13.92 1.11
N HIS A 193 -9.34 12.97 0.64
CA HIS A 193 -10.17 13.14 -0.54
C HIS A 193 -11.36 14.04 -0.16
N LEU A 194 -11.05 15.32 0.04
CA LEU A 194 -12.07 16.31 0.34
C LEU A 194 -13.02 16.44 -0.86
N PRO A 195 -14.32 16.61 -0.61
CA PRO A 195 -15.29 16.93 -1.67
C PRO A 195 -14.77 18.09 -2.54
N LYS A 196 -15.14 18.10 -3.82
CA LYS A 196 -14.66 19.13 -4.77
C LYS A 196 -14.89 20.58 -4.27
N GLN A 197 -15.92 20.80 -3.45
CA GLN A 197 -16.21 22.07 -2.81
C GLN A 197 -15.11 22.57 -1.85
N VAL A 198 -14.20 21.70 -1.42
CA VAL A 198 -13.10 22.06 -0.50
C VAL A 198 -11.74 22.12 -1.23
N HIS A 199 -11.75 22.04 -2.57
CA HIS A 199 -10.50 22.17 -3.35
C HIS A 199 -9.90 23.57 -3.29
N SER A 200 -10.68 24.60 -2.92
CA SER A 200 -10.24 25.98 -2.73
C SER A 200 -9.40 26.23 -1.47
N VAL A 201 -9.28 25.24 -0.58
CA VAL A 201 -8.44 25.38 0.63
C VAL A 201 -6.97 25.45 0.23
N PRO A 202 -6.22 26.51 0.63
CA PRO A 202 -4.82 26.64 0.32
C PRO A 202 -3.99 25.44 0.79
N MET A 203 -2.97 25.05 0.01
CA MET A 203 -2.11 23.90 0.32
C MET A 203 -1.48 23.94 1.72
N PRO A 204 -0.99 25.09 2.24
CA PRO A 204 -0.46 25.16 3.60
C PRO A 204 -1.49 24.75 4.65
N LEU A 205 -2.74 25.16 4.50
CA LEU A 205 -3.81 24.82 5.44
C LEU A 205 -4.21 23.35 5.31
N LYS A 206 -4.24 22.78 4.10
CA LYS A 206 -4.43 21.33 3.90
C LYS A 206 -3.33 20.53 4.59
N ASN A 207 -2.07 20.95 4.45
CA ASN A 207 -0.93 20.28 5.07
C ASN A 207 -0.99 20.36 6.59
N MET A 208 -1.37 21.50 7.14
CA MET A 208 -1.57 21.69 8.58
C MET A 208 -2.71 20.79 9.10
N LEU A 209 -3.86 20.75 8.44
CA LEU A 209 -4.98 19.88 8.80
C LEU A 209 -4.59 18.40 8.72
N ASN A 210 -3.87 18.01 7.68
CA ASN A 210 -3.32 16.66 7.55
C ASN A 210 -2.37 16.34 8.71
N TYR A 211 -1.47 17.25 9.06
CA TYR A 211 -0.54 17.08 10.19
C TYR A 211 -1.29 16.90 11.51
N LEU A 212 -2.26 17.76 11.80
CA LEU A 212 -3.08 17.67 13.01
C LEU A 212 -3.88 16.35 13.05
N MET A 213 -4.43 15.91 11.92
CA MET A 213 -5.13 14.63 11.84
C MET A 213 -4.19 13.44 12.05
N ILE A 214 -2.98 13.46 11.46
CA ILE A 214 -2.00 12.36 11.60
C ILE A 214 -1.53 12.25 13.05
N SER A 215 -1.34 13.37 13.71
CA SER A 215 -0.80 13.45 15.08
C SER A 215 -1.86 13.16 16.16
N SER A 216 -3.13 13.06 15.80
CA SER A 216 -4.26 12.93 16.72
C SER A 216 -4.93 11.55 16.62
N PRO A 217 -5.80 11.18 17.57
CA PRO A 217 -6.68 10.03 17.47
C PRO A 217 -7.56 10.03 16.20
N LEU A 218 -7.79 11.22 15.61
CA LEU A 218 -8.56 11.37 14.38
C LEU A 218 -7.88 10.75 13.14
N ALA A 219 -6.61 10.35 13.24
CA ALA A 219 -5.93 9.60 12.18
C ALA A 219 -6.69 8.34 11.73
N ASN A 220 -7.46 7.73 12.61
CA ASN A 220 -8.29 6.56 12.30
C ASN A 220 -9.50 6.88 11.39
N TYR A 221 -9.81 8.16 11.19
CA TYR A 221 -10.96 8.61 10.39
C TYR A 221 -10.59 9.15 9.03
N ARG A 222 -9.33 9.00 8.59
CA ARG A 222 -8.90 9.39 7.25
C ARG A 222 -9.46 8.43 6.21
N ASP A 223 -9.52 8.89 4.96
CA ASP A 223 -10.03 8.10 3.83
C ASP A 223 -9.16 6.90 3.48
N SER A 224 -7.87 7.00 3.72
CA SER A 224 -6.94 5.88 3.63
C SER A 224 -6.12 5.81 4.91
N PHE A 225 -5.69 4.64 5.25
CA PHE A 225 -4.73 4.43 6.33
C PHE A 225 -3.59 3.53 5.84
N TRP A 226 -2.49 3.63 6.55
CA TRP A 226 -1.37 2.71 6.39
C TRP A 226 -1.15 1.96 7.69
N ILE A 227 -0.58 0.80 7.56
CA ILE A 227 -0.21 -0.03 8.68
C ILE A 227 1.16 -0.64 8.42
N LEU A 228 1.97 -0.67 9.46
CA LEU A 228 3.29 -1.25 9.47
C LEU A 228 3.31 -2.32 10.53
N ALA A 229 3.87 -3.48 10.20
CA ALA A 229 4.03 -4.58 11.13
C ALA A 229 5.33 -5.33 10.87
N GLN A 230 5.79 -6.07 11.86
CA GLN A 230 7.08 -6.76 11.83
C GLN A 230 6.89 -8.26 11.97
N LYS A 231 7.64 -9.04 11.19
CA LYS A 231 7.74 -10.49 11.39
C LYS A 231 8.41 -10.77 12.72
N LYS A 232 7.78 -11.65 13.51
CA LYS A 232 8.35 -12.13 14.79
C LYS A 232 9.68 -12.84 14.58
N SER A 233 10.56 -12.72 15.56
CA SER A 233 11.82 -13.47 15.66
C SER A 233 11.58 -14.95 15.86
#